data_fbfed2631f87b9784cad4ced147bfe3c
#
_entry.id   fbfed2631f87b9784cad4ced147bfe3c
#
_cell.length_a   1.000
_cell.length_b   1.000
_cell.length_c   1.000
_cell.angle_alpha   90.00
_cell.angle_beta   90.00
_cell.angle_gamma   90.00
#
_symmetry.space_group_name_H-M   'P 1'
#
loop_
_entity.id
_entity.type
_entity.pdbx_description
1 polymer ?
#
loop_
_entity_poly.entity_id
_entity_poly.type
_entity_poly.pdbx_seq_one_letter_code
_entity_poly.pdbx_strand_id
1 'polypeptide(L)'
;MVEKYADGMMHGAAGSVSIEAMREKIKEVALAYGATSVGINDLDSLAGGPPSTDLSHILGSARSAITFAVPHDADNIRDFLSKKDRHGHQKDQNHSNTMASGIAGQVASYLDQFGAEAVAVMSNAVYRAGNDVRYIEQQPDLSHRYLAIRCGLGWFGFSGNVLTPEHGPNVVFATAVTDAPLAADQPLAEEDNYCDECQACNASCPSGFFRFGKKNKVSVTMGGREFTYTERRDYARCTYVCAGYNGLAKNGRWSTWSPGRFPIPNDDKEL
;
A
#
# COMPACT_ATOMS: atom_id res chain seq x y z
N MET A 1 16.71 25.97 19.92
CA MET A 1 17.21 24.69 19.38
C MET A 1 17.64 24.95 17.95
N VAL A 2 18.87 24.62 17.59
CA VAL A 2 19.31 24.65 16.20
C VAL A 2 18.47 23.62 15.46
N GLU A 3 17.85 23.99 14.33
CA GLU A 3 17.06 23.08 13.53
C GLU A 3 17.99 22.00 13.00
N LYS A 4 17.68 20.73 13.24
CA LYS A 4 18.56 19.55 12.99
C LYS A 4 19.12 19.48 11.56
N TYR A 5 18.42 20.07 10.58
CA TYR A 5 18.72 20.04 9.16
C TYR A 5 18.87 21.44 8.54
N ALA A 6 19.17 22.46 9.35
CA ALA A 6 19.20 23.86 8.90
C ALA A 6 20.27 24.16 7.84
N ASP A 7 21.35 23.36 7.81
CA ASP A 7 22.44 23.47 6.84
C ASP A 7 22.21 22.65 5.56
N GLY A 8 21.06 21.99 5.43
CA GLY A 8 20.74 21.10 4.30
C GLY A 8 21.50 19.77 4.33
N MET A 9 22.09 19.44 5.47
CA MET A 9 22.91 18.24 5.64
C MET A 9 22.30 17.29 6.67
N MET A 10 22.64 16.02 6.54
CA MET A 10 22.43 14.97 7.54
C MET A 10 23.79 14.57 8.10
N HIS A 11 23.88 14.43 9.41
CA HIS A 11 25.12 14.13 10.13
C HIS A 11 24.90 12.94 11.07
N GLY A 12 25.69 11.89 10.91
CA GLY A 12 25.59 10.70 11.75
C GLY A 12 26.90 9.90 11.82
N ALA A 13 26.81 8.70 12.36
CA ALA A 13 27.96 7.82 12.55
C ALA A 13 28.65 7.44 11.23
N ALA A 14 27.91 7.36 10.12
CA ALA A 14 28.44 7.07 8.80
C ALA A 14 29.03 8.29 8.09
N GLY A 15 29.00 9.48 8.70
CA GLY A 15 29.52 10.73 8.16
C GLY A 15 28.44 11.76 7.87
N SER A 16 28.69 12.62 6.89
CA SER A 16 27.78 13.69 6.48
C SER A 16 27.36 13.55 5.02
N VAL A 17 26.10 13.82 4.73
CA VAL A 17 25.53 13.76 3.39
C VAL A 17 24.50 14.87 3.21
N SER A 18 24.39 15.47 2.03
CA SER A 18 23.30 16.41 1.76
C SER A 18 21.96 15.70 1.69
N ILE A 19 20.88 16.40 2.08
CA ILE A 19 19.52 15.89 2.01
C ILE A 19 19.16 15.46 0.57
N GLU A 20 19.59 16.23 -0.43
CA GLU A 20 19.40 15.90 -1.84
C GLU A 20 20.10 14.58 -2.23
N ALA A 21 21.37 14.42 -1.85
CA ALA A 21 22.11 13.18 -2.12
C ALA A 21 21.52 12.00 -1.35
N MET A 22 21.03 12.21 -0.12
CA MET A 22 20.34 11.19 0.66
C MET A 22 19.05 10.73 -0.03
N ARG A 23 18.28 11.67 -0.58
CA ARG A 23 17.06 11.38 -1.32
C ARG A 23 17.29 10.38 -2.46
N GLU A 24 18.32 10.59 -3.26
CA GLU A 24 18.65 9.66 -4.35
C GLU A 24 19.24 8.35 -3.81
N LYS A 25 20.12 8.44 -2.80
CA LYS A 25 20.79 7.27 -2.23
C LYS A 25 19.81 6.30 -1.59
N ILE A 26 18.77 6.80 -0.91
CA ILE A 26 17.78 5.94 -0.26
C ILE A 26 16.92 5.17 -1.28
N LYS A 27 16.68 5.76 -2.45
CA LYS A 27 16.03 5.06 -3.57
C LYS A 27 16.92 3.94 -4.11
N GLU A 28 18.20 4.22 -4.33
CA GLU A 28 19.18 3.20 -4.75
C GLU A 28 19.25 2.04 -3.75
N VAL A 29 19.25 2.35 -2.45
CA VAL A 29 19.26 1.33 -1.39
C VAL A 29 18.03 0.43 -1.48
N ALA A 30 16.83 0.99 -1.57
CA ALA A 30 15.61 0.19 -1.67
C ALA A 30 15.57 -0.68 -2.94
N LEU A 31 15.99 -0.12 -4.10
CA LEU A 31 16.09 -0.87 -5.36
C LEU A 31 17.13 -1.98 -5.28
N ALA A 32 18.30 -1.73 -4.67
CA ALA A 32 19.34 -2.74 -4.49
C ALA A 32 18.91 -3.93 -3.62
N TYR A 33 17.98 -3.70 -2.69
CA TYR A 33 17.37 -4.76 -1.87
C TYR A 33 16.16 -5.43 -2.51
N GLY A 34 15.80 -5.05 -3.76
CA GLY A 34 14.79 -5.76 -4.57
C GLY A 34 13.43 -5.08 -4.67
N ALA A 35 13.30 -3.82 -4.25
CA ALA A 35 12.15 -3.02 -4.66
C ALA A 35 12.17 -2.80 -6.18
N THR A 36 10.99 -2.77 -6.81
CA THR A 36 10.88 -2.48 -8.25
C THR A 36 10.62 -1.01 -8.53
N SER A 37 10.06 -0.30 -7.56
CA SER A 37 9.84 1.14 -7.63
C SER A 37 9.87 1.76 -6.23
N VAL A 38 10.31 3.01 -6.14
CA VAL A 38 10.48 3.76 -4.88
C VAL A 38 10.04 5.19 -5.09
N GLY A 39 9.27 5.73 -4.16
CA GLY A 39 8.83 7.12 -4.18
C GLY A 39 8.77 7.71 -2.78
N ILE A 40 8.84 9.02 -2.71
CA ILE A 40 8.92 9.80 -1.47
C ILE A 40 7.72 10.73 -1.37
N ASN A 41 7.12 10.78 -0.20
CA ASN A 41 6.15 11.80 0.20
C ASN A 41 6.75 12.67 1.30
N ASP A 42 6.37 13.94 1.33
CA ASP A 42 6.56 14.86 2.44
C ASP A 42 5.21 15.26 3.04
N LEU A 43 5.23 16.07 4.09
CA LEU A 43 4.00 16.51 4.77
C LEU A 43 3.09 17.33 3.85
N ASP A 44 3.66 18.18 3.00
CA ASP A 44 2.89 19.03 2.08
C ASP A 44 2.18 18.18 1.02
N SER A 45 2.86 17.18 0.51
CA SER A 45 2.30 16.26 -0.47
C SER A 45 1.14 15.42 0.09
N LEU A 46 1.09 15.17 1.39
CA LEU A 46 0.04 14.44 2.07
C LEU A 46 -1.03 15.32 2.70
N ALA A 47 -0.86 16.66 2.67
CA ALA A 47 -1.75 17.60 3.32
C ALA A 47 -3.21 17.44 2.86
N GLY A 48 -4.13 17.42 3.83
CA GLY A 48 -5.56 17.21 3.56
C GLY A 48 -5.96 15.78 3.25
N GLY A 49 -5.02 14.83 3.33
CA GLY A 49 -5.27 13.42 3.09
C GLY A 49 -6.08 12.73 4.20
N PRO A 50 -6.52 11.49 3.96
CA PRO A 50 -7.18 10.69 4.99
C PRO A 50 -6.31 10.51 6.24
N PRO A 51 -6.90 10.28 7.43
CA PRO A 51 -6.12 10.08 8.67
C PRO A 51 -5.02 9.03 8.56
N SER A 52 -5.21 8.00 7.72
CA SER A 52 -4.19 6.97 7.47
C SER A 52 -3.01 7.43 6.61
N THR A 53 -2.92 8.71 6.24
CA THR A 53 -1.74 9.33 5.61
C THR A 53 -0.98 10.25 6.57
N ASP A 54 -1.46 10.38 7.81
CA ASP A 54 -0.79 11.15 8.85
C ASP A 54 0.45 10.42 9.35
N LEU A 55 1.62 10.91 8.96
CA LEU A 55 2.92 10.34 9.33
C LEU A 55 3.21 10.49 10.81
N SER A 56 2.65 11.52 11.48
CA SER A 56 2.90 11.77 12.90
C SER A 56 2.34 10.67 13.81
N HIS A 57 1.39 9.88 13.32
CA HIS A 57 0.88 8.70 14.01
C HIS A 57 1.97 7.62 14.17
N ILE A 58 2.90 7.54 13.22
CA ILE A 58 4.01 6.57 13.23
C ILE A 58 5.22 7.14 13.97
N LEU A 59 5.57 8.38 13.67
CA LEU A 59 6.73 9.07 14.22
C LEU A 59 6.36 10.53 14.44
N GLY A 60 6.32 10.98 15.71
CA GLY A 60 5.89 12.33 16.06
C GLY A 60 6.73 13.45 15.43
N SER A 61 8.00 13.16 15.09
CA SER A 61 8.94 14.04 14.40
C SER A 61 8.92 13.89 12.87
N ALA A 62 8.05 13.03 12.30
CA ALA A 62 8.05 12.68 10.89
C ALA A 62 7.95 13.90 9.95
N ARG A 63 8.74 13.89 8.89
CA ARG A 63 8.73 14.87 7.80
C ARG A 63 8.56 14.26 6.44
N SER A 64 8.96 12.99 6.26
CA SER A 64 8.87 12.28 4.98
C SER A 64 8.55 10.80 5.17
N ALA A 65 8.08 10.19 4.08
CA ALA A 65 7.83 8.75 3.97
C ALA A 65 8.38 8.22 2.66
N ILE A 66 9.16 7.16 2.71
CA ILE A 66 9.72 6.45 1.57
C ILE A 66 8.88 5.19 1.36
N THR A 67 8.10 5.15 0.29
CA THR A 67 7.25 4.01 -0.08
C THR A 67 7.84 3.29 -1.27
N PHE A 68 7.78 1.97 -1.27
CA PHE A 68 8.30 1.15 -2.35
C PHE A 68 7.43 -0.08 -2.58
N ALA A 69 7.56 -0.66 -3.78
CA ALA A 69 6.83 -1.82 -4.23
C ALA A 69 7.75 -3.04 -4.38
N VAL A 70 7.25 -4.20 -3.97
CA VAL A 70 7.86 -5.50 -4.19
C VAL A 70 6.86 -6.37 -4.96
N PRO A 71 7.21 -6.95 -6.11
CA PRO A 71 6.27 -7.70 -6.92
C PRO A 71 6.01 -9.09 -6.34
N HIS A 72 4.81 -9.61 -6.62
CA HIS A 72 4.51 -11.02 -6.51
C HIS A 72 4.87 -11.76 -7.81
N ASP A 73 5.09 -13.06 -7.71
CA ASP A 73 5.28 -13.94 -8.87
C ASP A 73 3.95 -14.15 -9.61
N ALA A 74 3.90 -13.69 -10.87
CA ALA A 74 2.70 -13.76 -11.69
C ALA A 74 2.29 -15.21 -12.05
N ASP A 75 3.25 -16.12 -12.15
CA ASP A 75 2.97 -17.53 -12.46
C ASP A 75 2.35 -18.22 -11.24
N ASN A 76 2.83 -17.96 -10.04
CA ASN A 76 2.23 -18.43 -8.80
C ASN A 76 0.78 -17.94 -8.64
N ILE A 77 0.50 -16.69 -8.99
CA ILE A 77 -0.88 -16.16 -8.98
C ILE A 77 -1.74 -16.86 -10.03
N ARG A 78 -1.23 -17.06 -11.24
CA ARG A 78 -1.95 -17.75 -12.32
C ARG A 78 -2.28 -19.18 -11.92
N ASP A 79 -1.35 -19.90 -11.33
CA ASP A 79 -1.55 -21.27 -10.89
C ASP A 79 -2.54 -21.35 -9.72
N PHE A 80 -2.51 -20.39 -8.79
CA PHE A 80 -3.51 -20.26 -7.75
C PHE A 80 -4.91 -20.02 -8.32
N LEU A 81 -5.07 -19.06 -9.22
CA LEU A 81 -6.35 -18.73 -9.82
C LEU A 81 -6.91 -19.85 -10.69
N SER A 82 -6.04 -20.58 -11.40
CA SER A 82 -6.41 -21.75 -12.21
C SER A 82 -6.60 -23.03 -11.41
N LYS A 83 -6.46 -23.01 -10.09
CA LYS A 83 -6.58 -24.15 -9.17
C LYS A 83 -5.54 -25.24 -9.38
N LYS A 84 -4.38 -24.92 -9.91
CA LYS A 84 -3.28 -25.87 -10.10
C LYS A 84 -2.41 -26.01 -8.85
N ASP A 85 -2.00 -24.87 -8.26
CA ASP A 85 -1.19 -24.85 -7.06
C ASP A 85 -1.62 -23.73 -6.11
N ARG A 86 -1.79 -24.07 -4.85
CA ARG A 86 -2.07 -23.15 -3.76
C ARG A 86 -0.79 -22.73 -3.04
N HIS A 87 0.15 -23.63 -2.91
CA HIS A 87 1.31 -23.45 -2.04
C HIS A 87 2.33 -22.47 -2.63
N GLY A 88 2.49 -22.47 -3.95
CA GLY A 88 3.35 -21.51 -4.64
C GLY A 88 2.97 -20.07 -4.32
N HIS A 89 1.70 -19.72 -4.49
CA HIS A 89 1.21 -18.39 -4.16
C HIS A 89 1.32 -18.05 -2.67
N GLN A 90 1.03 -19.00 -1.77
CA GLN A 90 1.18 -18.78 -0.33
C GLN A 90 2.64 -18.48 0.07
N LYS A 91 3.59 -19.22 -0.49
CA LYS A 91 5.02 -19.00 -0.25
C LYS A 91 5.47 -17.65 -0.81
N ASP A 92 5.04 -17.34 -2.03
CA ASP A 92 5.35 -16.08 -2.68
C ASP A 92 4.81 -14.87 -1.89
N GLN A 93 3.56 -14.93 -1.44
CA GLN A 93 2.96 -13.89 -0.60
C GLN A 93 3.76 -13.67 0.69
N ASN A 94 4.13 -14.75 1.38
CA ASN A 94 4.95 -14.65 2.58
C ASN A 94 6.33 -14.07 2.27
N HIS A 95 6.96 -14.50 1.18
CA HIS A 95 8.27 -14.01 0.74
C HIS A 95 8.22 -12.51 0.42
N SER A 96 7.30 -12.08 -0.43
CA SER A 96 7.18 -10.68 -0.84
C SER A 96 6.86 -9.75 0.33
N ASN A 97 5.99 -10.17 1.27
CA ASN A 97 5.72 -9.41 2.50
C ASN A 97 6.95 -9.31 3.41
N THR A 98 7.68 -10.41 3.60
CA THR A 98 8.92 -10.43 4.40
C THR A 98 9.99 -9.57 3.76
N MET A 99 10.15 -9.65 2.44
CA MET A 99 11.09 -8.85 1.68
C MET A 99 10.76 -7.36 1.77
N ALA A 100 9.50 -6.97 1.56
CA ALA A 100 9.08 -5.58 1.69
C ALA A 100 9.34 -5.03 3.09
N SER A 101 9.03 -5.81 4.13
CA SER A 101 9.30 -5.42 5.53
C SER A 101 10.80 -5.32 5.81
N GLY A 102 11.60 -6.24 5.26
CA GLY A 102 13.06 -6.22 5.37
C GLY A 102 13.67 -4.98 4.71
N ILE A 103 13.20 -4.61 3.52
CA ILE A 103 13.63 -3.38 2.82
C ILE A 103 13.31 -2.14 3.66
N ALA A 104 12.10 -2.07 4.24
CA ALA A 104 11.72 -0.94 5.11
C ALA A 104 12.68 -0.82 6.31
N GLY A 105 13.05 -1.94 6.93
CA GLY A 105 14.05 -1.98 7.99
C GLY A 105 15.44 -1.51 7.55
N GLN A 106 15.89 -1.93 6.36
CA GLN A 106 17.19 -1.50 5.81
C GLN A 106 17.20 -0.02 5.48
N VAL A 107 16.12 0.50 4.87
CA VAL A 107 15.95 1.93 4.58
C VAL A 107 15.98 2.76 5.87
N ALA A 108 15.23 2.35 6.88
CA ALA A 108 15.22 3.02 8.17
C ALA A 108 16.61 2.99 8.85
N SER A 109 17.26 1.83 8.88
CA SER A 109 18.59 1.68 9.45
C SER A 109 19.65 2.51 8.70
N TYR A 110 19.53 2.62 7.38
CA TYR A 110 20.43 3.43 6.58
C TYR A 110 20.30 4.93 6.93
N LEU A 111 19.06 5.42 7.06
CA LEU A 111 18.80 6.81 7.47
C LEU A 111 19.34 7.10 8.88
N ASP A 112 19.19 6.15 9.81
CA ASP A 112 19.66 6.26 11.18
C ASP A 112 21.20 6.43 11.25
N GLN A 113 21.96 5.74 10.38
CA GLN A 113 23.41 5.90 10.29
C GLN A 113 23.86 7.34 9.94
N PHE A 114 22.99 8.11 9.29
CA PHE A 114 23.20 9.53 8.97
C PHE A 114 22.44 10.47 9.91
N GLY A 115 22.04 9.96 11.09
CA GLY A 115 21.45 10.74 12.17
C GLY A 115 19.99 11.08 12.02
N ALA A 116 19.27 10.54 11.04
CA ALA A 116 17.82 10.67 10.97
C ALA A 116 17.14 9.64 11.88
N GLU A 117 16.04 10.03 12.50
CA GLU A 117 15.12 9.08 13.12
C GLU A 117 14.24 8.46 12.04
N ALA A 118 14.12 7.13 12.02
CA ALA A 118 13.30 6.45 11.02
C ALA A 118 12.62 5.19 11.57
N VAL A 119 11.40 4.96 11.13
CA VAL A 119 10.56 3.82 11.54
C VAL A 119 10.10 3.04 10.32
N ALA A 120 10.37 1.74 10.31
CA ALA A 120 9.86 0.82 9.30
C ALA A 120 8.39 0.49 9.55
N VAL A 121 7.53 0.68 8.55
CA VAL A 121 6.12 0.30 8.58
C VAL A 121 5.91 -0.88 7.66
N MET A 122 5.55 -2.01 8.26
CA MET A 122 5.37 -3.28 7.55
C MET A 122 4.14 -3.27 6.66
N SER A 123 4.17 -4.07 5.60
CA SER A 123 3.01 -4.27 4.74
C SER A 123 1.84 -4.91 5.50
N ASN A 124 0.65 -4.37 5.36
CA ASN A 124 -0.64 -4.95 5.77
C ASN A 124 -0.76 -5.40 7.24
N ALA A 125 0.08 -4.92 8.15
CA ALA A 125 0.25 -5.60 9.42
C ALA A 125 -0.55 -5.00 10.58
N VAL A 126 -0.75 -3.69 10.63
CA VAL A 126 -1.26 -3.06 11.85
C VAL A 126 -2.38 -2.08 11.55
N TYR A 127 -3.43 -2.16 12.35
CA TYR A 127 -4.53 -1.22 12.36
C TYR A 127 -4.48 -0.37 13.62
N ARG A 128 -4.90 0.89 13.50
CA ARG A 128 -4.95 1.82 14.63
C ARG A 128 -5.80 1.24 15.75
N ALA A 129 -5.35 1.39 16.98
CA ALA A 129 -6.05 0.89 18.16
C ALA A 129 -7.44 1.52 18.31
N GLY A 130 -8.40 0.72 18.75
CA GLY A 130 -9.82 1.06 18.81
C GLY A 130 -10.66 -0.02 18.16
N ASN A 131 -10.39 -1.28 18.48
CA ASN A 131 -10.94 -2.48 17.84
C ASN A 131 -12.43 -2.73 18.08
N ASP A 132 -13.13 -1.81 18.72
CA ASP A 132 -14.60 -1.86 18.90
C ASP A 132 -15.35 -1.39 17.65
N VAL A 133 -14.62 -0.95 16.62
CA VAL A 133 -15.19 -0.52 15.33
C VAL A 133 -15.21 -1.66 14.33
N ARG A 134 -16.19 -1.63 13.44
CA ARG A 134 -16.30 -2.60 12.35
C ARG A 134 -15.08 -2.54 11.42
N TYR A 135 -14.77 -3.64 10.74
CA TYR A 135 -13.65 -3.74 9.81
C TYR A 135 -13.58 -2.61 8.77
N ILE A 136 -14.73 -2.12 8.28
CA ILE A 136 -14.78 -1.01 7.31
C ILE A 136 -14.35 0.32 7.93
N GLU A 137 -14.49 0.48 9.23
CA GLU A 137 -14.14 1.69 9.98
C GLU A 137 -12.71 1.64 10.50
N GLN A 138 -12.09 0.45 10.47
CA GLN A 138 -10.71 0.30 10.86
C GLN A 138 -9.78 0.97 9.86
N GLN A 139 -8.85 1.75 10.39
CA GLN A 139 -7.83 2.42 9.60
C GLN A 139 -6.48 1.76 9.85
N PRO A 140 -5.69 1.50 8.80
CA PRO A 140 -4.31 1.07 9.00
C PRO A 140 -3.52 2.19 9.68
N ASP A 141 -2.46 1.83 10.40
CA ASP A 141 -1.53 2.81 10.97
C ASP A 141 -1.03 3.76 9.90
N LEU A 142 -0.69 3.22 8.74
CA LEU A 142 -0.32 3.97 7.55
C LEU A 142 -0.87 3.30 6.29
N SER A 143 -1.49 4.07 5.40
CA SER A 143 -1.99 3.56 4.12
C SER A 143 -0.93 3.63 3.04
N HIS A 144 -0.14 2.57 2.87
CA HIS A 144 0.84 2.46 1.78
C HIS A 144 0.22 2.74 0.41
N ARG A 145 -1.04 2.39 0.22
CA ARG A 145 -1.80 2.60 -1.01
C ARG A 145 -1.95 4.08 -1.37
N TYR A 146 -2.30 4.92 -0.40
CA TYR A 146 -2.41 6.37 -0.62
C TYR A 146 -1.04 7.00 -0.84
N LEU A 147 -0.05 6.58 -0.06
CA LEU A 147 1.31 7.07 -0.24
C LEU A 147 1.87 6.68 -1.61
N ALA A 148 1.67 5.44 -2.05
CA ALA A 148 2.17 4.93 -3.33
C ALA A 148 1.65 5.74 -4.52
N ILE A 149 0.35 6.03 -4.60
CA ILE A 149 -0.19 6.84 -5.70
C ILE A 149 0.29 8.28 -5.63
N ARG A 150 0.42 8.84 -4.40
CA ARG A 150 0.82 10.24 -4.23
C ARG A 150 2.29 10.47 -4.60
N CYS A 151 3.17 9.49 -4.43
CA CYS A 151 4.59 9.57 -4.80
C CYS A 151 4.92 8.90 -6.14
N GLY A 152 3.92 8.62 -6.98
CA GLY A 152 4.15 8.21 -8.37
C GLY A 152 4.52 6.74 -8.58
N LEU A 153 4.15 5.83 -7.66
CA LEU A 153 4.37 4.39 -7.86
C LEU A 153 3.29 3.73 -8.73
N GLY A 154 2.20 4.42 -9.00
CA GLY A 154 1.09 3.92 -9.79
C GLY A 154 -0.14 4.81 -9.70
N TRP A 155 -1.24 4.35 -10.25
CA TRP A 155 -2.55 5.01 -10.22
C TRP A 155 -3.53 4.19 -9.39
N PHE A 156 -4.63 4.80 -8.97
CA PHE A 156 -5.77 3.98 -8.58
C PHE A 156 -6.42 3.37 -9.82
N GLY A 157 -6.51 2.05 -9.82
CA GLY A 157 -7.51 1.39 -10.64
C GLY A 157 -8.91 1.67 -10.10
N PHE A 158 -9.95 1.42 -10.88
CA PHE A 158 -11.34 1.61 -10.46
C PHE A 158 -11.69 0.86 -9.15
N SER A 159 -11.07 -0.27 -8.90
CA SER A 159 -11.18 -1.02 -7.64
C SER A 159 -10.55 -0.33 -6.43
N GLY A 160 -9.76 0.72 -6.64
CA GLY A 160 -8.92 1.36 -5.64
C GLY A 160 -7.68 0.54 -5.24
N ASN A 161 -7.33 -0.49 -5.99
CA ASN A 161 -5.99 -1.06 -5.92
C ASN A 161 -5.03 -0.15 -6.67
N VAL A 162 -3.78 -0.09 -6.21
CA VAL A 162 -2.74 0.61 -6.95
C VAL A 162 -2.34 -0.23 -8.16
N LEU A 163 -2.31 0.40 -9.31
CA LEU A 163 -1.84 -0.19 -10.58
C LEU A 163 -0.48 0.39 -10.88
N THR A 164 0.57 -0.40 -10.65
CA THR A 164 1.94 0.00 -11.01
C THR A 164 2.15 -0.20 -12.52
N PRO A 165 3.03 0.60 -13.17
CA PRO A 165 3.25 0.49 -14.61
C PRO A 165 3.67 -0.91 -15.08
N GLU A 166 4.56 -1.57 -14.33
CA GLU A 166 5.15 -2.85 -14.75
C GLU A 166 4.40 -4.08 -14.24
N HIS A 167 3.85 -4.02 -13.03
CA HIS A 167 3.29 -5.19 -12.34
C HIS A 167 1.80 -5.10 -12.08
N GLY A 168 1.15 -4.00 -12.50
CA GLY A 168 -0.26 -3.78 -12.19
C GLY A 168 -0.53 -3.80 -10.69
N PRO A 169 -1.60 -4.47 -10.24
CA PRO A 169 -1.94 -4.59 -8.82
C PRO A 169 -1.14 -5.70 -8.10
N ASN A 170 -0.21 -6.35 -8.80
CA ASN A 170 0.49 -7.55 -8.36
C ASN A 170 1.74 -7.22 -7.53
N VAL A 171 1.60 -6.35 -6.54
CA VAL A 171 2.69 -5.86 -5.69
C VAL A 171 2.29 -5.77 -4.23
N VAL A 172 3.29 -5.83 -3.37
CA VAL A 172 3.22 -5.45 -1.95
C VAL A 172 3.92 -4.12 -1.76
N PHE A 173 3.35 -3.24 -0.97
CA PHE A 173 3.98 -1.98 -0.56
C PHE A 173 4.42 -2.03 0.89
N ALA A 174 5.55 -1.41 1.19
CA ALA A 174 5.95 -1.04 2.54
C ALA A 174 6.54 0.37 2.54
N THR A 175 6.73 0.94 3.71
CA THR A 175 7.15 2.35 3.87
C THR A 175 8.13 2.48 5.03
N ALA A 176 9.12 3.35 4.90
CA ALA A 176 9.88 3.89 6.01
C ALA A 176 9.48 5.35 6.23
N VAL A 177 9.13 5.71 7.46
CA VAL A 177 8.79 7.07 7.88
C VAL A 177 9.97 7.67 8.59
N THR A 178 10.33 8.93 8.32
CA THR A 178 11.54 9.57 8.87
C THR A 178 11.33 11.04 9.19
N ASP A 179 12.13 11.57 10.10
CA ASP A 179 12.26 13.00 10.39
C ASP A 179 13.16 13.75 9.39
N ALA A 180 13.85 13.04 8.48
CA ALA A 180 14.61 13.68 7.42
C ALA A 180 13.68 14.38 6.42
N PRO A 181 13.95 15.66 6.06
CA PRO A 181 13.07 16.45 5.18
C PRO A 181 13.36 16.15 3.69
N LEU A 182 13.07 14.94 3.27
CA LEU A 182 13.27 14.53 1.88
C LEU A 182 12.18 15.11 0.99
N ALA A 183 12.56 15.70 -0.14
CA ALA A 183 11.60 16.27 -1.09
C ALA A 183 10.72 15.19 -1.73
N ALA A 184 9.42 15.48 -1.84
CA ALA A 184 8.44 14.57 -2.42
C ALA A 184 8.62 14.36 -3.92
N ASP A 185 8.29 13.14 -4.37
CA ASP A 185 8.08 12.84 -5.77
C ASP A 185 6.70 13.29 -6.24
N GLN A 186 6.54 13.43 -7.55
CA GLN A 186 5.26 13.79 -8.14
C GLN A 186 4.44 12.52 -8.47
N PRO A 187 3.11 12.58 -8.36
CA PRO A 187 2.25 11.51 -8.88
C PRO A 187 2.45 11.34 -10.38
N LEU A 188 2.20 10.12 -10.87
CA LEU A 188 2.15 9.86 -12.30
C LEU A 188 1.05 10.68 -12.97
N ALA A 189 1.23 10.97 -14.25
CA ALA A 189 0.23 11.67 -15.06
C ALA A 189 -1.02 10.80 -15.21
N GLU A 190 -2.22 11.38 -14.98
CA GLU A 190 -3.47 10.60 -15.00
C GLU A 190 -3.83 10.11 -16.40
N GLU A 191 -3.38 10.79 -17.45
CA GLU A 191 -3.54 10.38 -18.83
C GLU A 191 -2.85 9.06 -19.19
N ASP A 192 -1.86 8.66 -18.39
CA ASP A 192 -1.14 7.38 -18.56
C ASP A 192 -1.80 6.24 -17.77
N ASN A 193 -2.86 6.52 -17.02
CA ASN A 193 -3.59 5.51 -16.26
C ASN A 193 -4.31 4.54 -17.22
N TYR A 194 -3.83 3.31 -17.27
CA TYR A 194 -4.39 2.30 -18.17
C TYR A 194 -5.67 1.62 -17.65
N CYS A 195 -6.23 2.09 -16.54
CA CYS A 195 -7.53 1.62 -16.05
C CYS A 195 -8.67 2.26 -16.85
N ASP A 196 -9.24 1.52 -17.78
CA ASP A 196 -10.38 1.92 -18.62
C ASP A 196 -11.75 1.66 -17.98
N GLU A 197 -11.79 1.38 -16.68
CA GLU A 197 -13.01 1.02 -15.92
C GLU A 197 -13.74 -0.22 -16.49
N CYS A 198 -13.06 -1.17 -17.14
CA CYS A 198 -13.63 -2.38 -17.74
C CYS A 198 -14.37 -3.31 -16.77
N GLN A 199 -14.28 -3.06 -15.45
CA GLN A 199 -14.91 -3.82 -14.37
C GLN A 199 -14.44 -5.29 -14.25
N ALA A 200 -13.33 -5.68 -14.84
CA ALA A 200 -12.77 -7.02 -14.70
C ALA A 200 -12.52 -7.36 -13.22
N CYS A 201 -12.04 -6.38 -12.42
CA CYS A 201 -11.86 -6.52 -10.97
C CYS A 201 -13.16 -6.84 -10.23
N ASN A 202 -14.31 -6.31 -10.68
CA ASN A 202 -15.63 -6.64 -10.13
C ASN A 202 -16.08 -8.04 -10.55
N ALA A 203 -15.95 -8.34 -11.83
CA ALA A 203 -16.39 -9.62 -12.38
C ALA A 203 -15.61 -10.79 -11.76
N SER A 204 -14.33 -10.58 -11.42
CA SER A 204 -13.46 -11.59 -10.80
C SER A 204 -13.59 -11.66 -9.28
N CYS A 205 -14.19 -10.65 -8.62
CA CYS A 205 -14.27 -10.60 -7.15
C CYS A 205 -15.38 -11.52 -6.61
N PRO A 206 -15.04 -12.63 -5.95
CA PRO A 206 -16.05 -13.57 -5.45
C PRO A 206 -16.84 -13.03 -4.27
N SER A 207 -16.31 -12.06 -3.54
CA SER A 207 -16.97 -11.49 -2.37
C SER A 207 -17.96 -10.38 -2.72
N GLY A 208 -17.98 -9.89 -3.97
CA GLY A 208 -18.77 -8.74 -4.35
C GLY A 208 -18.37 -7.48 -3.56
N PHE A 209 -17.06 -7.29 -3.37
CA PHE A 209 -16.49 -6.28 -2.48
C PHE A 209 -16.64 -4.85 -3.01
N PHE A 210 -16.73 -4.69 -4.32
CA PHE A 210 -16.76 -3.38 -4.96
C PHE A 210 -18.20 -2.92 -5.22
N ARG A 211 -18.49 -1.65 -4.95
CA ARG A 211 -19.76 -1.01 -5.29
C ARG A 211 -19.61 -0.21 -6.57
N PHE A 212 -20.00 -0.80 -7.69
CA PHE A 212 -19.91 -0.14 -8.98
C PHE A 212 -21.06 0.83 -9.24
N GLY A 213 -20.74 1.93 -9.89
CA GLY A 213 -21.67 2.95 -10.31
C GLY A 213 -21.12 4.36 -10.09
N LYS A 214 -21.55 5.30 -10.95
CA LYS A 214 -21.11 6.71 -10.87
C LYS A 214 -21.36 7.36 -9.49
N LYS A 215 -22.37 6.89 -8.77
CA LYS A 215 -22.74 7.39 -7.44
C LYS A 215 -21.85 6.85 -6.31
N ASN A 216 -21.02 5.86 -6.59
CA ASN A 216 -20.22 5.16 -5.60
C ASN A 216 -18.72 5.43 -5.81
N LYS A 217 -18.35 6.55 -6.43
CA LYS A 217 -16.95 7.01 -6.48
C LYS A 217 -16.58 7.66 -5.15
N VAL A 218 -15.43 7.28 -4.65
CA VAL A 218 -14.78 7.87 -3.48
C VAL A 218 -13.65 8.76 -4.00
N SER A 219 -13.60 9.99 -3.53
CA SER A 219 -12.50 10.92 -3.81
C SER A 219 -11.70 11.16 -2.55
N VAL A 220 -10.39 11.19 -2.70
CA VAL A 220 -9.44 11.60 -1.66
C VAL A 220 -8.53 12.68 -2.21
N THR A 221 -8.29 13.72 -1.43
CA THR A 221 -7.38 14.80 -1.81
C THR A 221 -6.12 14.73 -0.97
N MET A 222 -4.96 14.80 -1.59
CA MET A 222 -3.65 14.84 -0.93
C MET A 222 -2.76 15.86 -1.64
N GLY A 223 -2.22 16.84 -0.90
CA GLY A 223 -1.38 17.90 -1.45
C GLY A 223 -2.06 18.66 -2.60
N GLY A 224 -3.37 18.91 -2.48
CA GLY A 224 -4.16 19.59 -3.50
C GLY A 224 -4.50 18.77 -4.75
N ARG A 225 -4.10 17.51 -4.83
CA ARG A 225 -4.48 16.59 -5.92
C ARG A 225 -5.60 15.65 -5.48
N GLU A 226 -6.58 15.46 -6.36
CA GLU A 226 -7.70 14.55 -6.17
C GLU A 226 -7.41 13.20 -6.83
N PHE A 227 -7.72 12.12 -6.09
CA PHE A 227 -7.60 10.73 -6.55
C PHE A 227 -8.93 10.03 -6.34
N THR A 228 -9.39 9.26 -7.32
CA THR A 228 -10.71 8.63 -7.27
C THR A 228 -10.65 7.11 -7.46
N TYR A 229 -11.56 6.40 -6.81
CA TYR A 229 -11.77 4.97 -6.97
C TYR A 229 -13.21 4.61 -6.61
N THR A 230 -13.65 3.37 -6.83
CA THR A 230 -15.01 2.95 -6.44
C THR A 230 -15.10 2.67 -4.94
N GLU A 231 -16.26 2.93 -4.36
CA GLU A 231 -16.56 2.56 -2.98
C GLU A 231 -16.31 1.06 -2.76
N ARG A 232 -15.73 0.72 -1.64
CA ARG A 232 -15.53 -0.65 -1.17
C ARG A 232 -16.54 -0.97 -0.08
N ARG A 233 -17.03 -2.18 -0.08
CA ARG A 233 -17.86 -2.71 1.00
C ARG A 233 -16.98 -3.11 2.19
N ASP A 234 -17.61 -3.65 3.25
CA ASP A 234 -16.91 -4.10 4.44
C ASP A 234 -15.82 -5.13 4.10
N TYR A 235 -14.63 -4.94 4.65
CA TYR A 235 -13.50 -5.88 4.48
C TYR A 235 -13.80 -7.27 5.04
N ALA A 236 -14.75 -7.39 5.98
CA ALA A 236 -15.22 -8.68 6.46
C ALA A 236 -15.70 -9.58 5.31
N ARG A 237 -16.28 -9.01 4.24
CA ARG A 237 -16.66 -9.78 3.04
C ARG A 237 -15.48 -10.46 2.38
N CYS A 238 -14.39 -9.73 2.23
CA CYS A 238 -13.17 -10.28 1.66
C CYS A 238 -12.60 -11.37 2.57
N THR A 239 -12.51 -11.12 3.87
CA THR A 239 -12.05 -12.08 4.87
C THR A 239 -12.92 -13.33 4.90
N TYR A 240 -14.24 -13.17 4.85
CA TYR A 240 -15.19 -14.28 4.82
C TYR A 240 -14.93 -15.23 3.65
N VAL A 241 -14.67 -14.70 2.46
CA VAL A 241 -14.36 -15.49 1.26
C VAL A 241 -12.93 -16.05 1.33
N CYS A 242 -11.95 -15.23 1.66
CA CYS A 242 -10.53 -15.62 1.71
C CYS A 242 -10.24 -16.62 2.82
N ALA A 243 -10.91 -16.50 3.97
CA ALA A 243 -10.82 -17.48 5.06
C ALA A 243 -11.53 -18.80 4.73
N GLY A 244 -12.28 -18.86 3.64
CA GLY A 244 -12.85 -20.09 3.12
C GLY A 244 -14.23 -20.45 3.66
N TYR A 245 -14.92 -19.54 4.31
CA TYR A 245 -16.31 -19.78 4.74
C TYR A 245 -17.25 -19.91 3.55
N ASN A 246 -16.92 -19.28 2.43
CA ASN A 246 -17.64 -19.43 1.17
C ASN A 246 -16.71 -19.95 0.07
N GLY A 247 -16.89 -21.19 -0.33
CA GLY A 247 -16.11 -21.81 -1.41
C GLY A 247 -16.62 -21.49 -2.82
N LEU A 248 -17.73 -20.76 -2.95
CA LEU A 248 -18.37 -20.43 -4.22
C LEU A 248 -18.55 -18.92 -4.37
N ALA A 249 -18.17 -18.40 -5.52
CA ALA A 249 -18.54 -17.06 -5.93
C ALA A 249 -20.06 -16.96 -6.18
N LYS A 250 -20.55 -15.73 -6.24
CA LYS A 250 -21.87 -15.44 -6.78
C LYS A 250 -22.06 -16.20 -8.09
N ASN A 251 -23.21 -16.83 -8.30
CA ASN A 251 -23.53 -17.71 -9.43
C ASN A 251 -22.85 -19.10 -9.42
N GLY A 252 -22.44 -19.60 -8.29
CA GLY A 252 -21.96 -20.97 -8.14
C GLY A 252 -20.53 -21.25 -8.61
N ARG A 253 -19.74 -20.21 -8.90
CA ARG A 253 -18.31 -20.37 -9.26
C ARG A 253 -17.45 -20.56 -8.02
N TRP A 254 -16.40 -21.35 -8.16
CA TRP A 254 -15.39 -21.49 -7.11
C TRP A 254 -14.67 -20.15 -6.87
N SER A 255 -14.70 -19.67 -5.63
CA SER A 255 -14.06 -18.43 -5.22
C SER A 255 -12.80 -18.65 -4.38
N THR A 256 -12.74 -19.79 -3.67
CA THR A 256 -11.63 -20.13 -2.78
C THR A 256 -11.22 -21.59 -2.93
N TRP A 257 -10.16 -21.98 -2.22
CA TRP A 257 -9.73 -23.37 -2.09
C TRP A 257 -10.46 -24.14 -0.97
N SER A 258 -11.29 -23.43 -0.21
CA SER A 258 -12.05 -24.04 0.87
C SER A 258 -13.19 -24.94 0.37
N PRO A 259 -13.50 -26.03 1.06
CA PRO A 259 -14.71 -26.82 0.85
C PRO A 259 -15.98 -26.14 1.39
N GLY A 260 -15.87 -25.06 2.15
CA GLY A 260 -16.99 -24.31 2.72
C GLY A 260 -17.97 -23.81 1.66
N ARG A 261 -19.25 -23.80 1.98
CA ARG A 261 -20.34 -23.49 1.06
C ARG A 261 -21.38 -22.57 1.67
N PHE A 262 -20.99 -21.77 2.65
CA PHE A 262 -21.90 -20.81 3.28
C PHE A 262 -22.14 -19.63 2.33
N PRO A 263 -23.38 -19.21 2.16
CA PRO A 263 -23.68 -18.04 1.34
C PRO A 263 -23.10 -16.77 1.98
N ILE A 264 -22.66 -15.84 1.14
CA ILE A 264 -22.23 -14.51 1.62
C ILE A 264 -23.51 -13.72 1.93
N PRO A 265 -23.64 -13.18 3.14
CA PRO A 265 -24.77 -12.31 3.48
C PRO A 265 -24.92 -11.13 2.53
N ASN A 266 -26.16 -10.72 2.26
CA ASN A 266 -26.42 -9.54 1.44
C ASN A 266 -26.15 -8.24 2.21
N ASP A 267 -26.46 -8.22 3.50
CA ASP A 267 -26.15 -7.10 4.40
C ASP A 267 -24.78 -7.32 5.05
N ASP A 268 -23.90 -6.31 4.97
CA ASP A 268 -22.58 -6.33 5.60
C ASP A 268 -22.65 -6.34 7.14
N LYS A 269 -23.81 -6.04 7.73
CA LYS A 269 -24.02 -6.14 9.18
C LYS A 269 -24.21 -7.57 9.67
N GLU A 270 -24.49 -8.50 8.77
CA GLU A 270 -24.67 -9.92 9.07
C GLU A 270 -23.36 -10.71 8.99
N LEU A 271 -22.26 -10.06 8.57
CA LEU A 271 -20.91 -10.62 8.51
C LEU A 271 -20.25 -10.63 9.88
#